data_0ee362ff546594108fa5705c89ec731a
#
_entry.id   0ee362ff546594108fa5705c89ec731a
#
_cell.length_a   1.000
_cell.length_b   1.000
_cell.length_c   1.000
_cell.angle_alpha   90.00
_cell.angle_beta   90.00
_cell.angle_gamma   90.00
#
_symmetry.space_group_name_H-M   'P 1'
#
loop_
_entity.id
_entity.type
_entity.pdbx_description
1 polymer ?
#
loop_
_entity_poly.entity_id
_entity_poly.type
_entity_poly.pdbx_seq_one_letter_code
_entity_poly.pdbx_strand_id
1 'polypeptide(L)'
;GPRFDGTSLETQIPVRWDKEKNVAWKVALPAPGNSSPIVIQNQVIITQSEGDGKQRSLISYSAEDGKQLWKYSSEVKEPEPTHPTNPHCAGSPASDGKHVVAILGAGGVVCCDLDGKLLWKKELGTPEHLFGQGPSPIIWEDVCILNY
;
A
#
# COMPACT_ATOMS: atom_id res chain seq x y z
N GLY A 1 1.77 -10.11 8.92
CA GLY A 1 2.56 -9.97 10.16
C GLY A 1 3.95 -10.56 10.01
N PRO A 2 4.86 -10.35 10.95
CA PRO A 2 6.29 -10.72 10.82
C PRO A 2 6.55 -12.21 10.70
N ARG A 3 5.58 -13.05 10.99
CA ARG A 3 5.68 -14.51 10.91
C ARG A 3 5.16 -15.10 9.60
N PHE A 4 4.53 -14.31 8.76
CA PHE A 4 3.91 -14.72 7.49
C PHE A 4 2.89 -15.88 7.61
N ASP A 5 2.38 -16.16 8.81
CA ASP A 5 1.46 -17.27 9.11
C ASP A 5 0.00 -16.80 9.30
N GLY A 6 -0.26 -15.52 9.11
CA GLY A 6 -1.59 -14.92 9.27
C GLY A 6 -2.08 -14.85 10.72
N THR A 7 -1.21 -15.09 11.70
CA THR A 7 -1.58 -15.05 13.11
C THR A 7 -1.01 -13.83 13.83
N SER A 8 -1.62 -13.46 14.97
CA SER A 8 -1.13 -12.43 15.88
C SER A 8 -0.98 -13.01 17.28
N LEU A 9 0.01 -12.52 18.03
CA LEU A 9 0.18 -12.79 19.46
C LEU A 9 -0.58 -11.81 20.36
N GLU A 10 -1.22 -10.81 19.75
CA GLU A 10 -2.02 -9.83 20.48
C GLU A 10 -3.21 -10.53 21.17
N THR A 11 -3.36 -10.32 22.47
CA THR A 11 -4.40 -10.94 23.27
C THR A 11 -5.48 -9.96 23.74
N GLN A 12 -5.20 -8.65 23.70
CA GLN A 12 -6.08 -7.58 24.12
C GLN A 12 -6.69 -6.84 22.94
N ILE A 13 -7.19 -7.58 21.95
CA ILE A 13 -7.83 -6.98 20.78
C ILE A 13 -9.30 -6.67 21.07
N PRO A 14 -9.83 -5.51 20.63
CA PRO A 14 -11.24 -5.20 20.79
C PRO A 14 -12.08 -6.12 19.89
N VAL A 15 -13.06 -6.79 20.46
CA VAL A 15 -14.03 -7.62 19.72
C VAL A 15 -15.29 -6.84 19.32
N ARG A 16 -15.42 -5.61 19.82
CA ARG A 16 -16.50 -4.67 19.48
C ARG A 16 -15.94 -3.27 19.37
N TRP A 17 -16.30 -2.59 18.31
CA TRP A 17 -15.93 -1.19 18.06
C TRP A 17 -17.07 -0.48 17.32
N ASP A 18 -17.16 0.83 17.50
CA ASP A 18 -18.02 1.73 16.76
C ASP A 18 -17.30 3.07 16.55
N LYS A 19 -18.01 4.11 16.11
CA LYS A 19 -17.39 5.41 15.79
C LYS A 19 -16.71 6.10 16.97
N GLU A 20 -17.07 5.74 18.20
CA GLU A 20 -16.63 6.39 19.44
C GLU A 20 -15.88 5.43 20.37
N LYS A 21 -15.99 4.13 20.12
CA LYS A 21 -15.44 3.10 21.01
C LYS A 21 -14.39 2.25 20.30
N ASN A 22 -13.24 2.10 20.95
CA ASN A 22 -12.13 1.26 20.46
C ASN A 22 -11.59 1.68 19.09
N VAL A 23 -11.72 2.95 18.74
CA VAL A 23 -11.10 3.59 17.58
C VAL A 23 -10.14 4.64 18.08
N ALA A 24 -8.83 4.44 17.89
CA ALA A 24 -7.81 5.37 18.34
C ALA A 24 -7.79 6.65 17.49
N TRP A 25 -7.92 6.48 16.17
CA TRP A 25 -7.95 7.60 15.22
C TRP A 25 -8.63 7.18 13.90
N LYS A 26 -8.96 8.17 13.09
CA LYS A 26 -9.56 7.99 11.77
C LYS A 26 -9.01 9.03 10.81
N VAL A 27 -8.55 8.60 9.66
CA VAL A 27 -8.03 9.46 8.58
C VAL A 27 -8.90 9.30 7.34
N ALA A 28 -9.32 10.43 6.75
CA ALA A 28 -9.98 10.44 5.45
C ALA A 28 -8.91 10.25 4.35
N LEU A 29 -9.11 9.27 3.49
CA LEU A 29 -8.27 9.06 2.33
C LEU A 29 -8.77 9.89 1.15
N PRO A 30 -7.88 10.37 0.25
CA PRO A 30 -8.26 11.30 -0.83
C PRO A 30 -9.12 10.64 -1.92
N ALA A 31 -9.07 9.31 -2.05
CA ALA A 31 -9.80 8.56 -3.07
C ALA A 31 -10.05 7.12 -2.62
N PRO A 32 -10.96 6.38 -3.29
CA PRO A 32 -11.15 4.95 -3.06
C PRO A 32 -9.86 4.15 -3.29
N GLY A 33 -9.69 3.05 -2.55
CA GLY A 33 -8.57 2.11 -2.71
C GLY A 33 -8.89 0.78 -2.07
N ASN A 34 -8.33 -0.30 -2.61
CA ASN A 34 -8.51 -1.68 -2.13
C ASN A 34 -7.24 -2.26 -1.49
N SER A 35 -6.19 -1.46 -1.37
CA SER A 35 -4.96 -1.86 -0.70
C SER A 35 -5.24 -2.22 0.76
N SER A 36 -4.81 -3.39 1.20
CA SER A 36 -4.75 -3.68 2.63
C SER A 36 -3.58 -2.93 3.26
N PRO A 37 -3.79 -2.30 4.43
CA PRO A 37 -2.69 -1.66 5.13
C PRO A 37 -1.72 -2.70 5.67
N ILE A 38 -0.43 -2.36 5.64
CA ILE A 38 0.58 -3.08 6.42
C ILE A 38 1.01 -2.23 7.61
N VAL A 39 1.35 -2.90 8.70
CA VAL A 39 1.88 -2.23 9.89
C VAL A 39 3.31 -2.68 10.10
N ILE A 40 4.23 -1.72 10.13
CA ILE A 40 5.64 -1.95 10.36
C ILE A 40 6.19 -0.91 11.34
N GLN A 41 6.79 -1.36 12.44
CA GLN A 41 7.17 -0.48 13.54
C GLN A 41 5.97 0.39 13.99
N ASN A 42 6.09 1.70 14.00
CA ASN A 42 5.02 2.64 14.33
C ASN A 42 4.37 3.27 13.08
N GLN A 43 4.35 2.57 11.96
CA GLN A 43 3.83 3.07 10.69
C GLN A 43 2.72 2.17 10.14
N VAL A 44 1.65 2.79 9.63
CA VAL A 44 0.61 2.16 8.82
C VAL A 44 0.81 2.61 7.37
N ILE A 45 1.07 1.67 6.47
CA ILE A 45 1.45 1.97 5.09
C ILE A 45 0.42 1.39 4.13
N ILE A 46 -0.02 2.21 3.16
CA ILE A 46 -0.99 1.84 2.13
C ILE A 46 -0.52 2.32 0.75
N THR A 47 -1.10 1.73 -0.29
CA THR A 47 -1.08 2.31 -1.64
C THR A 47 -2.36 3.09 -1.89
N GLN A 48 -2.29 4.15 -2.69
CA GLN A 48 -3.41 5.04 -2.98
C GLN A 48 -3.29 5.58 -4.41
N SER A 49 -4.42 5.82 -5.07
CA SER A 49 -4.45 6.56 -6.33
C SER A 49 -5.33 7.80 -6.22
N GLU A 50 -4.99 8.83 -6.98
CA GLU A 50 -5.69 10.10 -7.05
C GLU A 50 -5.81 10.54 -8.52
N GLY A 51 -6.74 11.47 -8.83
CA GLY A 51 -6.88 12.05 -10.17
C GLY A 51 -7.16 11.00 -11.25
N ASP A 52 -8.14 10.13 -11.04
CA ASP A 52 -8.50 9.04 -11.95
C ASP A 52 -7.30 8.14 -12.32
N GLY A 53 -6.46 7.86 -11.34
CA GLY A 53 -5.29 7.00 -11.50
C GLY A 53 -4.06 7.69 -12.09
N LYS A 54 -4.06 9.00 -12.28
CA LYS A 54 -2.89 9.74 -12.79
C LYS A 54 -1.81 9.93 -11.75
N GLN A 55 -2.15 9.92 -10.47
CA GLN A 55 -1.17 9.93 -9.39
C GLN A 55 -1.32 8.66 -8.57
N ARG A 56 -0.22 7.93 -8.41
CA ARG A 56 -0.13 6.68 -7.64
C ARG A 56 0.84 6.87 -6.50
N SER A 57 0.42 6.53 -5.30
CA SER A 57 1.18 6.87 -4.11
C SER A 57 1.35 5.67 -3.18
N LEU A 58 2.49 5.63 -2.51
CA LEU A 58 2.77 4.85 -1.32
C LEU A 58 2.80 5.84 -0.15
N ILE A 59 1.95 5.63 0.84
CA ILE A 59 1.73 6.59 1.91
C ILE A 59 1.90 5.91 3.26
N SER A 60 2.61 6.57 4.16
CA SER A 60 2.77 6.15 5.55
C SER A 60 2.08 7.10 6.51
N TYR A 61 1.40 6.53 7.48
CA TYR A 61 0.78 7.22 8.59
C TYR A 61 1.35 6.71 9.92
N SER A 62 1.41 7.59 10.92
CA SER A 62 1.73 7.20 12.29
C SER A 62 0.67 6.23 12.82
N ALA A 63 1.08 5.09 13.36
CA ALA A 63 0.17 4.15 13.99
C ALA A 63 -0.42 4.71 15.31
N GLU A 64 0.22 5.70 15.91
CA GLU A 64 -0.20 6.30 17.17
C GLU A 64 -1.36 7.29 17.00
N ASP A 65 -1.27 8.19 16.01
CA ASP A 65 -2.21 9.31 15.87
C ASP A 65 -2.76 9.52 14.45
N GLY A 66 -2.38 8.67 13.49
CA GLY A 66 -2.84 8.73 12.11
C GLY A 66 -2.27 9.89 11.28
N LYS A 67 -1.31 10.66 11.80
CA LYS A 67 -0.66 11.70 11.00
C LYS A 67 0.13 11.10 9.84
N GLN A 68 0.05 11.72 8.68
CA GLN A 68 0.89 11.33 7.55
C GLN A 68 2.35 11.61 7.87
N LEU A 69 3.19 10.57 7.80
CA LEU A 69 4.63 10.67 8.02
C LEU A 69 5.35 11.01 6.73
N TRP A 70 5.02 10.27 5.66
CA TRP A 70 5.60 10.51 4.34
C TRP A 70 4.67 10.04 3.22
N LYS A 71 4.93 10.51 2.01
CA LYS A 71 4.23 10.10 0.80
C LYS A 71 5.24 10.09 -0.35
N TYR A 72 5.38 8.93 -1.00
CA TYR A 72 6.01 8.83 -2.31
C TYR A 72 4.91 8.84 -3.38
N SER A 73 5.11 9.54 -4.47
CA SER A 73 4.16 9.58 -5.59
C SER A 73 4.84 9.34 -6.93
N SER A 74 4.16 8.60 -7.80
CA SER A 74 4.51 8.38 -9.20
C SER A 74 3.39 8.91 -10.09
N GLU A 75 3.74 9.70 -11.08
CA GLU A 75 2.79 10.18 -12.09
C GLU A 75 2.62 9.14 -13.20
N VAL A 76 1.38 8.99 -13.67
CA VAL A 76 0.99 8.13 -14.79
C VAL A 76 0.28 8.98 -15.83
N LYS A 77 0.85 9.09 -17.02
CA LYS A 77 0.29 9.89 -18.12
C LYS A 77 -0.99 9.25 -18.67
N GLU A 78 -0.94 7.96 -18.88
CA GLU A 78 -2.03 7.15 -19.45
C GLU A 78 -2.36 6.02 -18.47
N PRO A 79 -3.33 6.23 -17.56
CA PRO A 79 -3.76 5.19 -16.63
C PRO A 79 -4.33 3.99 -17.37
N GLU A 80 -3.98 2.80 -16.90
CA GLU A 80 -4.57 1.55 -17.39
C GLU A 80 -6.08 1.49 -17.07
N PRO A 81 -6.88 0.77 -17.89
CA PRO A 81 -8.28 0.52 -17.58
C PRO A 81 -8.44 -0.21 -16.24
N THR A 82 -9.50 0.12 -15.52
CA THR A 82 -9.89 -0.57 -14.29
C THR A 82 -11.38 -0.86 -14.28
N HIS A 83 -11.78 -1.78 -13.41
CA HIS A 83 -13.20 -1.99 -13.13
C HIS A 83 -13.65 -1.06 -12.00
N PRO A 84 -14.90 -0.56 -11.98
CA PRO A 84 -15.39 0.32 -10.91
C PRO A 84 -15.24 -0.23 -9.49
N THR A 85 -15.23 -1.55 -9.32
CA THR A 85 -15.03 -2.21 -8.03
C THR A 85 -13.55 -2.50 -7.71
N ASN A 86 -12.64 -2.24 -8.63
CA ASN A 86 -11.21 -2.44 -8.47
C ASN A 86 -10.44 -1.18 -8.89
N PRO A 87 -10.41 -0.14 -8.06
CA PRO A 87 -9.70 1.09 -8.36
C PRO A 87 -8.20 0.85 -8.48
N HIS A 88 -7.50 1.78 -9.09
CA HIS A 88 -6.04 1.74 -9.20
C HIS A 88 -5.36 1.62 -7.82
N CYS A 89 -4.16 1.03 -7.78
CA CYS A 89 -3.41 0.78 -6.53
C CYS A 89 -4.15 -0.17 -5.57
N ALA A 90 -4.72 -1.26 -6.08
CA ALA A 90 -5.39 -2.27 -5.26
C ALA A 90 -4.40 -3.22 -4.57
N GLY A 91 -3.20 -3.40 -5.10
CA GLY A 91 -2.15 -4.22 -4.49
C GLY A 91 -1.68 -3.67 -3.15
N SER A 92 -1.56 -4.56 -2.16
CA SER A 92 -1.03 -4.19 -0.84
C SER A 92 0.49 -4.10 -0.86
N PRO A 93 1.12 -3.16 -0.14
CA PRO A 93 2.57 -3.11 -0.04
C PRO A 93 3.13 -4.29 0.76
N ALA A 94 4.42 -4.55 0.63
CA ALA A 94 5.17 -5.51 1.43
C ALA A 94 6.38 -4.84 2.07
N SER A 95 6.82 -5.36 3.23
CA SER A 95 8.00 -4.84 3.93
C SER A 95 8.78 -5.98 4.60
N ASP A 96 10.10 -5.88 4.60
CA ASP A 96 11.04 -6.72 5.34
C ASP A 96 11.51 -6.08 6.66
N GLY A 97 10.92 -4.93 7.04
CA GLY A 97 11.32 -4.16 8.22
C GLY A 97 12.38 -3.08 7.96
N LYS A 98 12.91 -3.00 6.74
CA LYS A 98 13.87 -1.99 6.27
C LYS A 98 13.42 -1.33 4.99
N HIS A 99 12.76 -2.08 4.12
CA HIS A 99 12.28 -1.67 2.82
C HIS A 99 10.76 -1.78 2.76
N VAL A 100 10.16 -0.95 1.95
CA VAL A 100 8.73 -1.05 1.59
C VAL A 100 8.65 -1.12 0.07
N VAL A 101 8.09 -2.21 -0.45
CA VAL A 101 7.87 -2.42 -1.88
C VAL A 101 6.39 -2.37 -2.18
N ALA A 102 6.02 -1.67 -3.25
CA ALA A 102 4.64 -1.58 -3.72
C ALA A 102 4.55 -1.62 -5.24
N ILE A 103 3.45 -2.19 -5.74
CA ILE A 103 3.03 -2.07 -7.14
C ILE A 103 2.07 -0.90 -7.24
N LEU A 104 2.39 0.01 -8.13
CA LEU A 104 1.58 1.18 -8.42
C LEU A 104 0.93 1.12 -9.81
N GLY A 105 0.65 -0.10 -10.32
CA GLY A 105 0.11 -0.30 -11.66
C GLY A 105 1.04 0.27 -12.74
N ALA A 106 0.50 1.03 -13.70
CA ALA A 106 1.29 1.73 -14.71
C ALA A 106 2.32 2.72 -14.10
N GLY A 107 2.21 3.04 -12.81
CA GLY A 107 3.22 3.79 -12.06
C GLY A 107 4.49 2.99 -11.72
N GLY A 108 4.50 1.68 -12.02
CA GLY A 108 5.63 0.78 -11.81
C GLY A 108 5.68 0.14 -10.43
N VAL A 109 6.75 -0.61 -10.19
CA VAL A 109 7.11 -1.17 -8.88
C VAL A 109 8.12 -0.25 -8.22
N VAL A 110 7.88 0.11 -6.99
CA VAL A 110 8.73 1.04 -6.24
C VAL A 110 9.20 0.40 -4.95
N CYS A 111 10.41 0.74 -4.55
CA CYS A 111 10.97 0.39 -3.25
C CYS A 111 11.41 1.67 -2.56
N CYS A 112 10.92 1.88 -1.35
CA CYS A 112 11.33 2.98 -0.48
C CYS A 112 11.97 2.41 0.80
N ASP A 113 12.77 3.23 1.48
CA ASP A 113 13.11 2.99 2.89
C ASP A 113 11.93 3.36 3.81
N LEU A 114 12.09 3.17 5.11
CA LEU A 114 11.02 3.47 6.09
C LEU A 114 10.80 4.97 6.30
N ASP A 115 11.66 5.84 5.78
CA ASP A 115 11.50 7.28 5.79
C ASP A 115 10.85 7.81 4.50
N GLY A 116 10.47 6.90 3.58
CA GLY A 116 9.79 7.22 2.32
C GLY A 116 10.72 7.65 1.20
N LYS A 117 12.05 7.55 1.37
CA LYS A 117 13.01 7.84 0.32
C LYS A 117 13.00 6.71 -0.71
N LEU A 118 12.80 7.07 -1.98
CA LEU A 118 12.87 6.13 -3.08
C LEU A 118 14.27 5.54 -3.20
N LEU A 119 14.38 4.23 -3.15
CA LEU A 119 15.63 3.49 -3.37
C LEU A 119 15.75 3.03 -4.82
N TRP A 120 14.66 2.49 -5.38
CA TRP A 120 14.59 2.14 -6.79
C TRP A 120 13.15 2.11 -7.30
N LYS A 121 13.00 2.27 -8.60
CA LYS A 121 11.75 2.10 -9.35
C LYS A 121 12.01 1.22 -10.57
N LYS A 122 11.07 0.32 -10.87
CA LYS A 122 11.03 -0.48 -12.10
C LYS A 122 9.72 -0.25 -12.81
N GLU A 123 9.79 0.08 -14.09
CA GLU A 123 8.64 0.14 -14.97
C GLU A 123 8.46 -1.23 -15.61
N LEU A 124 7.25 -1.79 -15.48
CA LEU A 124 6.91 -3.10 -16.03
C LEU A 124 6.02 -2.99 -17.27
N GLY A 125 5.76 -1.76 -17.73
CA GLY A 125 4.81 -1.48 -18.79
C GLY A 125 3.37 -1.39 -18.27
N THR A 126 2.43 -1.25 -19.18
CA THR A 126 0.99 -1.23 -18.87
C THR A 126 0.44 -2.62 -19.16
N PRO A 127 -0.13 -3.31 -18.17
CA PRO A 127 -0.69 -4.64 -18.40
C PRO A 127 -1.93 -4.56 -19.29
N GLU A 128 -2.04 -5.50 -20.19
CA GLU A 128 -3.16 -5.62 -21.11
C GLU A 128 -4.32 -6.39 -20.47
N HIS A 129 -4.99 -5.82 -19.48
CA HIS A 129 -6.21 -6.40 -18.92
C HIS A 129 -7.24 -5.33 -18.52
N LEU A 130 -8.52 -5.70 -18.53
CA LEU A 130 -9.64 -4.77 -18.38
C LEU A 130 -10.04 -4.48 -16.91
N PHE A 131 -9.51 -5.22 -15.95
CA PHE A 131 -10.01 -5.21 -14.57
C PHE A 131 -9.08 -4.49 -13.57
N GLY A 132 -8.00 -3.91 -14.06
CA GLY A 132 -6.98 -3.29 -13.21
C GLY A 132 -6.05 -4.32 -12.54
N GLN A 133 -4.98 -3.83 -11.93
CA GLN A 133 -3.99 -4.66 -11.25
C GLN A 133 -4.33 -4.82 -9.77
N GLY A 134 -4.25 -6.07 -9.27
CA GLY A 134 -4.48 -6.41 -7.88
C GLY A 134 -3.33 -7.16 -7.19
N PRO A 135 -2.25 -7.61 -7.90
CA PRO A 135 -1.23 -8.40 -7.23
C PRO A 135 -0.46 -7.59 -6.20
N SER A 136 -0.07 -8.27 -5.12
CA SER A 136 0.76 -7.72 -4.06
C SER A 136 2.15 -8.34 -4.14
N PRO A 137 3.23 -7.58 -3.93
CA PRO A 137 4.58 -8.12 -3.90
C PRO A 137 4.82 -8.94 -2.65
N ILE A 138 5.79 -9.85 -2.71
CA ILE A 138 6.34 -10.57 -1.57
C ILE A 138 7.84 -10.28 -1.53
N ILE A 139 8.38 -10.02 -0.35
CA ILE A 139 9.82 -9.91 -0.13
C ILE A 139 10.29 -11.20 0.51
N TRP A 140 11.28 -11.84 -0.10
CA TRP A 140 11.97 -13.00 0.43
C TRP A 140 13.47 -12.80 0.33
N GLU A 141 14.15 -12.77 1.47
CA GLU A 141 15.57 -12.43 1.56
C GLU A 141 15.86 -11.08 0.84
N ASP A 142 16.68 -11.09 -0.20
CA ASP A 142 17.06 -9.91 -0.99
C ASP A 142 16.30 -9.76 -2.32
N VAL A 143 15.24 -10.57 -2.52
CA VAL A 143 14.44 -10.55 -3.74
C VAL A 143 13.01 -10.09 -3.49
N CYS A 144 12.47 -9.37 -4.47
CA CYS A 144 11.05 -9.05 -4.57
C CYS A 144 10.39 -9.98 -5.59
N ILE A 145 9.40 -10.73 -5.15
CA ILE A 145 8.63 -11.67 -5.97
C ILE A 145 7.30 -11.02 -6.31
N LEU A 146 6.96 -11.05 -7.58
CA LEU A 146 5.77 -10.42 -8.10
C LEU A 146 5.12 -11.30 -9.17
N ASN A 147 3.82 -11.50 -9.07
CA ASN A 147 3.00 -12.02 -10.16
C ASN A 147 2.46 -10.83 -10.97
N TYR A 148 2.87 -10.74 -12.25
CA TYR A 148 2.55 -9.58 -13.09
C TYR A 148 1.88 -10.01 -14.39
#